data_6d2db31be05165f42119d87d3b1221a9
#
_entry.id   6d2db31be05165f42119d87d3b1221a9
#
_cell.length_a   1.000
_cell.length_b   1.000
_cell.length_c   1.000
_cell.angle_alpha   90.00
_cell.angle_beta   90.00
_cell.angle_gamma   90.00
#
_symmetry.space_group_name_H-M   'P 1'
#
loop_
_entity.id
_entity.type
_entity.pdbx_description
1 polymer ?
#
loop_
_entity_poly.entity_id
_entity_poly.type
_entity_poly.pdbx_seq_one_letter_code
_entity_poly.pdbx_strand_id
1 'polypeptide(L)'
;SAITIIFMIAVPILTMRSFAEDRKNKTDQLMLTAPVPVAKIVLGKYLAMLAVFTVDIAVFCVTPLILRAFGTIPMGESYIAILAFWLYGAASIAVGMFISALTESQVIAAVLTFVVLFISYMMQSLTGLISSDGNWLTKILNGLDLYAPFEKFQGGCLDITAILYYVTVIVLFNFFTVQAIQKRRWSISKKTFSLSVFSSSFIVVVFALAVVANLAVDALPTRITSLDCSYSKLYSITKDTKKTMKKLKSNVTIYVLAAEKSKDAQIDSMLERYKDLSGHIRVKYVNPKSKPYFYKDYTDNAPTSNSLIVVSDKRSKVIDYYDIYDYQSNMD
;
A
#
# COMPACT_ATOMS: atom_id res chain seq x y z
N SER A 1 5.84 -12.90 -4.93
CA SER A 1 6.13 -13.31 -3.52
C SER A 1 7.62 -13.57 -3.26
N ALA A 2 8.35 -14.39 -4.09
CA ALA A 2 9.78 -14.67 -3.85
C ALA A 2 10.66 -13.40 -3.93
N ILE A 3 10.44 -12.54 -4.90
CA ILE A 3 11.17 -11.28 -5.07
C ILE A 3 11.00 -10.37 -3.84
N THR A 4 9.81 -10.32 -3.25
CA THR A 4 9.54 -9.52 -2.06
C THR A 4 10.36 -9.98 -0.86
N ILE A 5 10.52 -11.31 -0.67
CA ILE A 5 11.34 -11.88 0.42
C ILE A 5 12.82 -11.54 0.23
N ILE A 6 13.35 -11.69 -0.98
CA ILE A 6 14.74 -11.31 -1.30
C ILE A 6 14.95 -9.82 -1.00
N PHE A 7 14.01 -8.99 -1.39
CA PHE A 7 14.04 -7.55 -1.17
C PHE A 7 14.03 -7.19 0.33
N MET A 8 13.26 -7.91 1.15
CA MET A 8 13.23 -7.72 2.60
C MET A 8 14.58 -8.00 3.28
N ILE A 9 15.47 -8.75 2.62
CA ILE A 9 16.84 -8.96 3.08
C ILE A 9 17.78 -7.90 2.50
N ALA A 10 17.61 -7.55 1.23
CA ALA A 10 18.49 -6.60 0.53
C ALA A 10 18.39 -5.16 1.09
N VAL A 11 17.19 -4.67 1.41
CA VAL A 11 17.01 -3.32 1.95
C VAL A 11 17.70 -3.11 3.30
N PRO A 12 17.55 -3.99 4.30
CA PRO A 12 18.32 -3.89 5.54
C PRO A 12 19.83 -3.83 5.32
N ILE A 13 20.37 -4.65 4.40
CA ILE A 13 21.81 -4.66 4.09
C ILE A 13 22.23 -3.33 3.45
N LEU A 14 21.42 -2.77 2.56
CA LEU A 14 21.69 -1.48 1.91
C LEU A 14 21.66 -0.32 2.92
N THR A 15 20.71 -0.34 3.86
CA THR A 15 20.44 0.80 4.76
C THR A 15 21.22 0.74 6.07
N MET A 16 21.68 -0.45 6.52
CA MET A 16 22.31 -0.64 7.83
C MET A 16 23.53 0.27 8.06
N ARG A 17 24.30 0.57 7.01
CA ARG A 17 25.52 1.40 7.11
C ARG A 17 25.27 2.90 7.05
N SER A 18 24.08 3.31 6.67
CA SER A 18 23.75 4.71 6.34
C SER A 18 24.12 5.71 7.43
N PHE A 19 23.75 5.46 8.68
CA PHE A 19 24.05 6.30 9.83
C PHE A 19 24.69 5.51 11.00
N ALA A 20 24.42 4.22 11.13
CA ALA A 20 24.98 3.41 12.22
C ALA A 20 26.51 3.31 12.12
N GLU A 21 27.07 3.26 10.90
CA GLU A 21 28.51 3.26 10.69
C GLU A 21 29.16 4.60 11.08
N ASP A 22 28.55 5.72 10.69
CA ASP A 22 29.05 7.06 11.07
C ASP A 22 29.07 7.22 12.58
N ARG A 23 28.04 6.70 13.27
CA ARG A 23 27.97 6.73 14.74
C ARG A 23 29.04 5.87 15.38
N LYS A 24 29.20 4.63 14.90
CA LYS A 24 30.21 3.70 15.42
C LYS A 24 31.62 4.31 15.29
N ASN A 25 31.90 4.97 14.19
CA ASN A 25 33.20 5.57 13.88
C ASN A 25 33.33 7.02 14.42
N LYS A 26 32.27 7.57 15.09
CA LYS A 26 32.18 8.94 15.58
C LYS A 26 32.35 10.02 14.49
N THR A 27 32.19 9.65 13.22
CA THR A 27 32.24 10.58 12.07
C THR A 27 30.99 11.45 11.99
N ASP A 28 29.90 11.05 12.65
CA ASP A 28 28.70 11.86 12.84
C ASP A 28 29.00 13.23 13.48
N GLN A 29 29.99 13.33 14.35
CA GLN A 29 30.39 14.59 14.97
C GLN A 29 30.90 15.62 13.92
N LEU A 30 31.66 15.15 12.93
CA LEU A 30 32.11 16.00 11.82
C LEU A 30 30.93 16.50 10.97
N MET A 31 29.95 15.63 10.72
CA MET A 31 28.73 16.01 9.99
C MET A 31 27.87 17.02 10.77
N LEU A 32 27.83 16.88 12.10
CA LEU A 32 27.05 17.77 12.97
C LEU A 32 27.71 19.15 13.16
N THR A 33 29.03 19.28 13.00
CA THR A 33 29.77 20.53 13.06
C THR A 33 29.87 21.26 11.73
N ALA A 34 29.59 20.56 10.62
CA ALA A 34 29.61 21.17 9.29
C ALA A 34 28.52 22.26 9.14
N PRO A 35 28.79 23.33 8.37
CA PRO A 35 27.83 24.42 8.14
C PRO A 35 26.74 24.03 7.13
N VAL A 36 26.23 22.79 7.24
CA VAL A 36 25.19 22.25 6.37
C VAL A 36 24.00 21.82 7.23
N PRO A 37 22.76 22.15 6.83
CA PRO A 37 21.58 21.69 7.56
C PRO A 37 21.46 20.17 7.50
N VAL A 38 21.14 19.55 8.65
CA VAL A 38 20.99 18.09 8.79
C VAL A 38 20.04 17.49 7.74
N ALA A 39 18.97 18.22 7.38
CA ALA A 39 18.02 17.78 6.36
C ALA A 39 18.70 17.52 4.99
N LYS A 40 19.65 18.36 4.59
CA LYS A 40 20.39 18.17 3.33
C LYS A 40 21.28 16.91 3.37
N ILE A 41 21.88 16.62 4.53
CA ILE A 41 22.70 15.43 4.73
C ILE A 41 21.83 14.17 4.63
N VAL A 42 20.68 14.16 5.33
CA VAL A 42 19.72 13.05 5.30
C VAL A 42 19.21 12.81 3.89
N LEU A 43 18.76 13.88 3.21
CA LEU A 43 18.26 13.77 1.83
C LEU A 43 19.36 13.31 0.86
N GLY A 44 20.59 13.80 1.02
CA GLY A 44 21.72 13.36 0.18
C GLY A 44 21.99 11.86 0.32
N LYS A 45 22.03 11.35 1.54
CA LYS A 45 22.21 9.91 1.80
C LYS A 45 21.01 9.09 1.29
N TYR A 46 19.80 9.57 1.50
CA TYR A 46 18.59 8.92 0.99
C TYR A 46 18.61 8.81 -0.53
N LEU A 47 18.90 9.91 -1.22
CA LEU A 47 18.96 9.94 -2.68
C LEU A 47 20.10 9.07 -3.25
N ALA A 48 21.24 8.99 -2.56
CA ALA A 48 22.31 8.09 -2.94
C ALA A 48 21.90 6.62 -2.88
N MET A 49 21.22 6.19 -1.80
CA MET A 49 20.70 4.82 -1.70
C MET A 49 19.58 4.55 -2.69
N LEU A 50 18.69 5.53 -2.89
CA LEU A 50 17.63 5.44 -3.89
C LEU A 50 18.21 5.34 -5.31
N ALA A 51 19.31 6.04 -5.61
CA ALA A 51 19.98 5.95 -6.91
C ALA A 51 20.55 4.55 -7.15
N VAL A 52 21.22 3.95 -6.14
CA VAL A 52 21.70 2.56 -6.24
C VAL A 52 20.54 1.62 -6.51
N PHE A 53 19.46 1.71 -5.72
CA PHE A 53 18.27 0.88 -5.92
C PHE A 53 17.61 1.10 -7.29
N THR A 54 17.61 2.34 -7.80
CA THR A 54 17.07 2.66 -9.13
C THR A 54 17.86 1.99 -10.25
N VAL A 55 19.19 1.85 -10.10
CA VAL A 55 20.02 1.10 -11.07
C VAL A 55 19.61 -0.37 -11.09
N ASP A 56 19.37 -0.99 -9.93
CA ASP A 56 18.89 -2.37 -9.86
C ASP A 56 17.52 -2.51 -10.55
N ILE A 57 16.60 -1.58 -10.31
CA ILE A 57 15.28 -1.56 -10.95
C ILE A 57 15.37 -1.33 -12.46
N ALA A 58 16.33 -0.54 -12.94
CA ALA A 58 16.52 -0.31 -14.38
C ALA A 58 16.84 -1.62 -15.14
N VAL A 59 17.52 -2.56 -14.49
CA VAL A 59 17.73 -3.92 -15.04
C VAL A 59 16.39 -4.64 -15.21
N PHE A 60 15.51 -4.55 -14.22
CA PHE A 60 14.17 -5.15 -14.32
C PHE A 60 13.31 -4.52 -15.41
N CYS A 61 13.50 -3.23 -15.74
CA CYS A 61 12.79 -2.57 -16.85
C CYS A 61 13.11 -3.16 -18.22
N VAL A 62 14.25 -3.82 -18.38
CA VAL A 62 14.63 -4.48 -19.63
C VAL A 62 13.88 -5.82 -19.81
N THR A 63 13.49 -6.47 -18.72
CA THR A 63 12.82 -7.79 -18.76
C THR A 63 11.53 -7.81 -19.60
N PRO A 64 10.57 -6.89 -19.47
CA PRO A 64 9.37 -6.88 -20.31
C PRO A 64 9.67 -6.66 -21.79
N LEU A 65 10.75 -5.91 -22.13
CA LEU A 65 11.17 -5.68 -23.51
C LEU A 65 11.69 -6.97 -24.15
N ILE A 66 12.51 -7.73 -23.41
CA ILE A 66 13.02 -9.02 -23.87
C ILE A 66 11.87 -10.01 -24.05
N LEU A 67 10.99 -10.12 -23.06
CA LEU A 67 9.86 -11.05 -23.09
C LEU A 67 8.88 -10.72 -24.24
N ARG A 68 8.71 -9.45 -24.59
CA ARG A 68 7.90 -9.04 -25.76
C ARG A 68 8.40 -9.61 -27.08
N ALA A 69 9.71 -9.91 -27.20
CA ALA A 69 10.26 -10.55 -28.39
C ALA A 69 9.83 -12.02 -28.55
N PHE A 70 9.40 -12.65 -27.46
CA PHE A 70 8.98 -14.06 -27.42
C PHE A 70 7.47 -14.26 -27.36
N GLY A 71 6.68 -13.18 -27.08
CA GLY A 71 5.23 -13.29 -27.00
C GLY A 71 4.51 -11.96 -26.73
N THR A 72 3.18 -12.01 -26.70
CA THR A 72 2.33 -10.86 -26.38
C THR A 72 2.27 -10.65 -24.87
N ILE A 73 2.92 -9.62 -24.36
CA ILE A 73 2.95 -9.29 -22.95
C ILE A 73 2.21 -7.97 -22.68
N PRO A 74 1.45 -7.86 -21.61
CA PRO A 74 0.81 -6.63 -21.19
C PRO A 74 1.86 -5.64 -20.66
N MET A 75 2.44 -4.81 -21.55
CA MET A 75 3.50 -3.87 -21.21
C MET A 75 3.08 -2.87 -20.13
N GLY A 76 1.82 -2.39 -20.18
CA GLY A 76 1.30 -1.43 -19.20
C GLY A 76 1.33 -1.98 -17.77
N GLU A 77 0.82 -3.19 -17.58
CA GLU A 77 0.79 -3.88 -16.28
C GLU A 77 2.21 -4.13 -15.76
N SER A 78 3.11 -4.59 -16.63
CA SER A 78 4.51 -4.86 -16.26
C SER A 78 5.23 -3.62 -15.75
N TYR A 79 5.11 -2.49 -16.45
CA TYR A 79 5.77 -1.26 -16.02
C TYR A 79 5.12 -0.63 -14.77
N ILE A 80 3.80 -0.76 -14.60
CA ILE A 80 3.12 -0.35 -13.37
C ILE A 80 3.59 -1.17 -12.18
N ALA A 81 3.73 -2.49 -12.34
CA ALA A 81 4.26 -3.35 -11.29
C ALA A 81 5.72 -2.99 -10.93
N ILE A 82 6.56 -2.66 -11.91
CA ILE A 82 7.93 -2.20 -11.68
C ILE A 82 7.95 -0.85 -10.95
N LEU A 83 7.10 0.09 -11.35
CA LEU A 83 6.95 1.38 -10.67
C LEU A 83 6.49 1.20 -9.21
N ALA A 84 5.52 0.34 -8.99
CA ALA A 84 5.03 0.02 -7.66
C ALA A 84 6.13 -0.58 -6.78
N PHE A 85 6.92 -1.50 -7.34
CA PHE A 85 8.05 -2.10 -6.63
C PHE A 85 9.14 -1.05 -6.31
N TRP A 86 9.38 -0.12 -7.22
CA TRP A 86 10.30 1.01 -6.97
C TRP A 86 9.80 1.92 -5.84
N LEU A 87 8.50 2.26 -5.81
CA LEU A 87 7.91 3.07 -4.74
C LEU A 87 7.96 2.35 -3.38
N TYR A 88 7.60 1.07 -3.36
CA TYR A 88 7.70 0.23 -2.17
C TYR A 88 9.14 0.18 -1.65
N GLY A 89 10.11 0.03 -2.54
CA GLY A 89 11.53 0.05 -2.22
C GLY A 89 12.01 1.38 -1.68
N ALA A 90 11.62 2.47 -2.31
CA ALA A 90 11.94 3.81 -1.85
C ALA A 90 11.41 4.10 -0.44
N ALA A 91 10.17 3.68 -0.13
CA ALA A 91 9.61 3.80 1.21
C ALA A 91 10.35 2.90 2.23
N SER A 92 10.65 1.66 1.86
CA SER A 92 11.40 0.72 2.71
C SER A 92 12.80 1.22 3.03
N ILE A 93 13.50 1.84 2.07
CA ILE A 93 14.81 2.49 2.27
C ILE A 93 14.69 3.63 3.28
N ALA A 94 13.65 4.47 3.20
CA ALA A 94 13.44 5.55 4.16
C ALA A 94 13.24 5.03 5.59
N VAL A 95 12.46 3.94 5.77
CA VAL A 95 12.27 3.25 7.05
C VAL A 95 13.58 2.69 7.58
N GLY A 96 14.34 1.96 6.75
CA GLY A 96 15.63 1.37 7.14
C GLY A 96 16.67 2.42 7.49
N MET A 97 16.70 3.53 6.78
CA MET A 97 17.58 4.66 7.07
C MET A 97 17.24 5.30 8.43
N PHE A 98 15.97 5.45 8.76
CA PHE A 98 15.53 5.92 10.06
C PHE A 98 15.99 4.99 11.19
N ILE A 99 15.83 3.67 11.02
CA ILE A 99 16.27 2.68 12.01
C ILE A 99 17.80 2.72 12.17
N SER A 100 18.55 2.83 11.07
CA SER A 100 20.00 2.99 11.09
C SER A 100 20.42 4.27 11.85
N ALA A 101 19.63 5.34 11.77
CA ALA A 101 19.89 6.55 12.52
C ALA A 101 19.64 6.43 14.03
N LEU A 102 18.85 5.45 14.51
CA LEU A 102 18.57 5.24 15.92
C LEU A 102 19.65 4.39 16.63
N THR A 103 20.40 3.55 15.91
CA THR A 103 21.34 2.58 16.44
C THR A 103 22.80 2.96 16.15
N GLU A 104 23.75 2.36 16.89
CA GLU A 104 25.21 2.47 16.65
C GLU A 104 25.78 1.18 16.05
N SER A 105 24.99 0.10 16.10
CA SER A 105 25.39 -1.18 15.56
C SER A 105 24.72 -1.43 14.22
N GLN A 106 25.51 -1.67 13.18
CA GLN A 106 25.03 -1.99 11.83
C GLN A 106 24.18 -3.27 11.84
N VAL A 107 24.60 -4.28 12.61
CA VAL A 107 23.88 -5.58 12.70
C VAL A 107 22.50 -5.38 13.34
N ILE A 108 22.43 -4.59 14.44
CA ILE A 108 21.15 -4.29 15.08
C ILE A 108 20.26 -3.49 14.14
N ALA A 109 20.82 -2.52 13.39
CA ALA A 109 20.06 -1.77 12.39
C ALA A 109 19.48 -2.70 11.31
N ALA A 110 20.28 -3.64 10.80
CA ALA A 110 19.82 -4.60 9.78
C ALA A 110 18.70 -5.49 10.31
N VAL A 111 18.89 -6.09 11.50
CA VAL A 111 17.91 -6.99 12.11
C VAL A 111 16.60 -6.25 12.41
N LEU A 112 16.66 -5.06 13.00
CA LEU A 112 15.45 -4.27 13.30
C LEU A 112 14.72 -3.84 12.01
N THR A 113 15.46 -3.45 10.97
CA THR A 113 14.86 -3.09 9.68
C THR A 113 14.17 -4.30 9.06
N PHE A 114 14.81 -5.47 9.07
CA PHE A 114 14.21 -6.71 8.60
C PHE A 114 12.93 -7.05 9.37
N VAL A 115 12.97 -6.99 10.70
CA VAL A 115 11.80 -7.29 11.55
C VAL A 115 10.64 -6.32 11.25
N VAL A 116 10.91 -5.03 11.11
CA VAL A 116 9.88 -4.03 10.81
C VAL A 116 9.25 -4.28 9.43
N LEU A 117 10.06 -4.55 8.40
CA LEU A 117 9.55 -4.86 7.06
C LEU A 117 8.79 -6.20 7.04
N PHE A 118 9.26 -7.20 7.77
CA PHE A 118 8.60 -8.49 7.89
C PHE A 118 7.24 -8.39 8.60
N ILE A 119 7.16 -7.65 9.70
CA ILE A 119 5.90 -7.38 10.40
C ILE A 119 4.95 -6.64 9.46
N SER A 120 5.43 -5.63 8.72
CA SER A 120 4.63 -4.91 7.75
C SER A 120 4.08 -5.83 6.64
N TYR A 121 4.89 -6.74 6.12
CA TYR A 121 4.46 -7.73 5.12
C TYR A 121 3.43 -8.72 5.68
N MET A 122 3.55 -9.11 6.96
CA MET A 122 2.60 -10.01 7.63
C MET A 122 1.38 -9.28 8.20
N MET A 123 1.28 -7.96 8.04
CA MET A 123 0.28 -7.13 8.72
C MET A 123 -1.16 -7.58 8.42
N GLN A 124 -1.49 -7.90 7.17
CA GLN A 124 -2.83 -8.39 6.80
C GLN A 124 -3.17 -9.70 7.51
N SER A 125 -2.22 -10.62 7.61
CA SER A 125 -2.40 -11.89 8.33
C SER A 125 -2.59 -11.65 9.83
N LEU A 126 -1.78 -10.78 10.43
CA LEU A 126 -1.85 -10.45 11.86
C LEU A 126 -3.16 -9.76 12.22
N THR A 127 -3.59 -8.77 11.45
CA THR A 127 -4.89 -8.11 11.67
C THR A 127 -6.05 -9.07 11.46
N GLY A 128 -5.89 -10.13 10.60
CA GLY A 128 -6.83 -11.23 10.43
C GLY A 128 -7.11 -12.03 11.70
N LEU A 129 -6.07 -12.21 12.50
CA LEU A 129 -6.17 -12.92 13.79
C LEU A 129 -6.86 -12.08 14.87
N ILE A 130 -6.73 -10.75 14.81
CA ILE A 130 -7.32 -9.84 15.81
C ILE A 130 -8.83 -9.67 15.58
N SER A 131 -9.26 -9.44 14.35
CA SER A 131 -10.68 -9.29 14.01
C SER A 131 -10.93 -9.58 12.53
N SER A 132 -11.90 -10.45 12.24
CA SER A 132 -12.35 -10.72 10.87
C SER A 132 -13.25 -9.61 10.30
N ASP A 133 -13.95 -8.88 11.17
CA ASP A 133 -14.94 -7.87 10.77
C ASP A 133 -14.40 -6.43 10.79
N GLY A 134 -13.12 -6.26 11.17
CA GLY A 134 -12.43 -4.96 11.17
C GLY A 134 -12.81 -4.04 12.34
N ASN A 135 -11.86 -3.80 13.25
CA ASN A 135 -11.99 -2.84 14.35
C ASN A 135 -11.18 -1.56 14.04
N TRP A 136 -11.38 -0.50 14.84
CA TRP A 136 -10.56 0.71 14.74
C TRP A 136 -9.05 0.42 14.86
N LEU A 137 -8.68 -0.54 15.72
CA LEU A 137 -7.31 -0.99 15.91
C LEU A 137 -6.73 -1.63 14.63
N THR A 138 -7.51 -2.50 13.97
CA THR A 138 -7.09 -3.13 12.71
C THR A 138 -6.94 -2.10 11.58
N LYS A 139 -7.76 -1.03 11.57
CA LYS A 139 -7.60 0.08 10.60
C LYS A 139 -6.29 0.83 10.80
N ILE A 140 -5.90 1.11 12.04
CA ILE A 140 -4.61 1.76 12.35
C ILE A 140 -3.46 0.85 11.94
N LEU A 141 -3.50 -0.44 12.30
CA LEU A 141 -2.47 -1.41 11.95
C LEU A 141 -2.34 -1.58 10.43
N ASN A 142 -3.44 -1.64 9.70
CA ASN A 142 -3.43 -1.69 8.23
C ASN A 142 -2.84 -0.41 7.62
N GLY A 143 -2.92 0.73 8.30
CA GLY A 143 -2.25 1.97 7.89
C GLY A 143 -0.71 1.90 7.94
N LEU A 144 -0.14 0.93 8.67
CA LEU A 144 1.30 0.67 8.74
C LEU A 144 1.76 -0.42 7.74
N ASP A 145 0.83 -0.99 6.98
CA ASP A 145 1.12 -2.00 5.99
C ASP A 145 1.71 -1.36 4.72
N LEU A 146 3.02 -1.53 4.53
CA LEU A 146 3.72 -1.05 3.34
C LEU A 146 3.44 -1.92 2.10
N TYR A 147 2.99 -3.15 2.30
CA TYR A 147 2.79 -4.10 1.21
C TYR A 147 1.39 -4.01 0.59
N ALA A 148 0.35 -3.70 1.38
CA ALA A 148 -1.02 -3.58 0.89
C ALA A 148 -1.20 -2.59 -0.28
N PRO A 149 -0.59 -1.37 -0.28
CA PRO A 149 -0.66 -0.49 -1.44
C PRO A 149 0.03 -1.06 -2.69
N PHE A 150 1.07 -1.91 -2.53
CA PHE A 150 1.74 -2.58 -3.65
C PHE A 150 0.79 -3.58 -4.36
N GLU A 151 -0.03 -4.31 -3.61
CA GLU A 151 -0.99 -5.26 -4.19
C GLU A 151 -2.00 -4.57 -5.10
N LYS A 152 -2.39 -3.33 -4.82
CA LYS A 152 -3.31 -2.54 -5.66
C LYS A 152 -2.79 -2.33 -7.09
N PHE A 153 -1.47 -2.31 -7.28
CA PHE A 153 -0.86 -2.16 -8.60
C PHE A 153 -0.74 -3.48 -9.38
N GLN A 154 -0.80 -4.64 -8.72
CA GLN A 154 -0.60 -5.95 -9.37
C GLN A 154 -1.64 -6.24 -10.44
N GLY A 155 -2.84 -5.64 -10.34
CA GLY A 155 -3.89 -5.74 -11.35
C GLY A 155 -3.72 -4.80 -12.54
N GLY A 156 -2.58 -4.10 -12.69
CA GLY A 156 -2.36 -3.11 -13.76
C GLY A 156 -3.14 -1.81 -13.55
N CYS A 157 -3.62 -1.54 -12.35
CA CYS A 157 -4.30 -0.32 -11.98
C CYS A 157 -3.32 0.65 -11.30
N LEU A 158 -3.12 1.83 -11.89
CA LEU A 158 -2.31 2.88 -11.28
C LEU A 158 -3.19 3.64 -10.29
N ASP A 159 -2.94 3.41 -8.99
CA ASP A 159 -3.69 4.03 -7.90
C ASP A 159 -2.91 5.20 -7.30
N ILE A 160 -3.47 6.41 -7.44
CA ILE A 160 -2.88 7.65 -6.91
C ILE A 160 -2.85 7.62 -5.38
N THR A 161 -3.83 6.94 -4.73
CA THR A 161 -3.87 6.83 -3.27
C THR A 161 -2.65 6.07 -2.75
N ALA A 162 -2.28 4.98 -3.43
CA ALA A 162 -1.11 4.19 -3.10
C ALA A 162 0.21 4.94 -3.36
N ILE A 163 0.29 5.73 -4.45
CA ILE A 163 1.46 6.59 -4.71
C ILE A 163 1.61 7.62 -3.59
N LEU A 164 0.52 8.32 -3.24
CA LEU A 164 0.55 9.31 -2.17
C LEU A 164 0.96 8.69 -0.83
N TYR A 165 0.46 7.50 -0.52
CA TYR A 165 0.85 6.77 0.67
C TYR A 165 2.37 6.57 0.73
N TYR A 166 3.01 6.06 -0.34
CA TYR A 166 4.45 5.88 -0.38
C TYR A 166 5.22 7.19 -0.26
N VAL A 167 4.79 8.23 -0.98
CA VAL A 167 5.40 9.56 -0.86
C VAL A 167 5.31 10.09 0.56
N THR A 168 4.15 9.91 1.21
CA THR A 168 3.95 10.31 2.61
C THR A 168 4.89 9.56 3.55
N VAL A 169 5.02 8.24 3.39
CA VAL A 169 5.94 7.42 4.18
C VAL A 169 7.39 7.89 3.99
N ILE A 170 7.82 8.11 2.75
CA ILE A 170 9.18 8.59 2.42
C ILE A 170 9.46 9.93 3.13
N VAL A 171 8.55 10.89 2.99
CA VAL A 171 8.71 12.21 3.61
C VAL A 171 8.74 12.11 5.13
N LEU A 172 7.81 11.34 5.70
CA LEU A 172 7.67 11.15 7.14
C LEU A 172 8.93 10.52 7.78
N PHE A 173 9.42 9.42 7.22
CA PHE A 173 10.59 8.73 7.78
C PHE A 173 11.90 9.51 7.56
N ASN A 174 12.07 10.22 6.44
CA ASN A 174 13.16 11.15 6.27
C ASN A 174 13.09 12.29 7.30
N PHE A 175 11.91 12.85 7.55
CA PHE A 175 11.69 13.85 8.60
C PHE A 175 12.03 13.31 9.99
N PHE A 176 11.58 12.09 10.33
CA PHE A 176 11.93 11.43 11.59
C PHE A 176 13.44 11.21 11.73
N THR A 177 14.11 10.85 10.63
CA THR A 177 15.58 10.73 10.61
C THR A 177 16.27 12.05 10.94
N VAL A 178 15.81 13.13 10.33
CA VAL A 178 16.32 14.50 10.65
C VAL A 178 16.12 14.83 12.12
N GLN A 179 14.92 14.57 12.67
CA GLN A 179 14.61 14.85 14.07
C GLN A 179 15.45 13.97 15.03
N ALA A 180 15.62 12.68 14.69
CA ALA A 180 16.45 11.78 15.50
C ALA A 180 17.91 12.25 15.58
N ILE A 181 18.47 12.75 14.48
CA ILE A 181 19.84 13.27 14.44
C ILE A 181 19.93 14.63 15.14
N GLN A 182 18.97 15.54 14.93
CA GLN A 182 18.94 16.86 15.57
C GLN A 182 18.81 16.75 17.10
N LYS A 183 17.98 15.83 17.60
CA LYS A 183 17.77 15.63 19.03
C LYS A 183 19.08 15.32 19.79
N ARG A 184 20.07 14.75 19.12
CA ARG A 184 21.39 14.45 19.70
C ARG A 184 22.29 15.69 19.89
N ARG A 185 22.03 16.76 19.13
CA ARG A 185 22.77 18.05 19.28
C ARG A 185 22.41 18.79 20.55
N TRP A 186 21.33 18.40 21.23
CA TRP A 186 20.84 19.12 22.38
C TRP A 186 21.44 18.60 23.69
N SER A 187 22.18 19.44 24.40
CA SER A 187 22.63 19.15 25.77
C SER A 187 21.44 19.15 26.73
N ILE A 188 21.49 18.30 27.75
CA ILE A 188 20.45 18.20 28.78
C ILE A 188 20.53 19.43 29.68
N SER A 189 19.70 20.47 29.38
CA SER A 189 19.57 21.69 30.17
C SER A 189 18.07 22.00 30.32
N LYS A 190 17.68 22.74 31.41
CA LYS A 190 16.27 23.17 31.61
C LYS A 190 15.71 23.99 30.43
N LYS A 191 16.52 24.76 29.73
CA LYS A 191 16.14 25.49 28.50
C LYS A 191 15.88 24.51 27.32
N THR A 192 16.59 23.41 27.29
CA THR A 192 16.49 22.41 26.21
C THR A 192 15.25 21.52 26.35
N PHE A 193 14.66 21.46 27.56
CA PHE A 193 13.41 20.74 27.78
C PHE A 193 12.25 21.34 26.97
N SER A 194 12.12 22.65 26.93
CA SER A 194 11.11 23.35 26.10
C SER A 194 11.28 23.05 24.60
N LEU A 195 12.51 23.07 24.09
CA LEU A 195 12.82 22.71 22.69
C LEU A 195 12.52 21.23 22.40
N SER A 196 12.77 20.33 23.36
CA SER A 196 12.46 18.91 23.21
C SER A 196 10.95 18.67 23.14
N VAL A 197 10.16 19.34 23.97
CA VAL A 197 8.70 19.30 23.94
C VAL A 197 8.17 19.86 22.62
N PHE A 198 8.69 21.00 22.16
CA PHE A 198 8.32 21.59 20.87
C PHE A 198 8.60 20.64 19.70
N SER A 199 9.80 20.03 19.65
CA SER A 199 10.15 19.06 18.61
C SER A 199 9.24 17.80 18.66
N SER A 200 8.94 17.30 19.86
CA SER A 200 8.04 16.14 20.00
C SER A 200 6.61 16.49 19.56
N SER A 201 6.10 17.67 19.91
CA SER A 201 4.81 18.16 19.45
C SER A 201 4.78 18.34 17.93
N PHE A 202 5.85 18.85 17.34
CA PHE A 202 5.97 19.01 15.90
C PHE A 202 5.94 17.67 15.16
N ILE A 203 6.59 16.62 15.71
CA ILE A 203 6.52 15.26 15.19
C ILE A 203 5.07 14.75 15.16
N VAL A 204 4.32 14.96 16.25
CA VAL A 204 2.92 14.54 16.34
C VAL A 204 2.05 15.27 15.31
N VAL A 205 2.26 16.58 15.15
CA VAL A 205 1.51 17.39 14.16
C VAL A 205 1.80 16.92 12.73
N VAL A 206 3.08 16.70 12.38
CA VAL A 206 3.45 16.21 11.03
C VAL A 206 2.87 14.82 10.78
N PHE A 207 2.90 13.93 11.77
CA PHE A 207 2.28 12.62 11.66
C PHE A 207 0.76 12.72 11.47
N ALA A 208 0.09 13.57 12.26
CA ALA A 208 -1.35 13.79 12.11
C ALA A 208 -1.71 14.36 10.74
N LEU A 209 -0.94 15.32 10.22
CA LEU A 209 -1.12 15.87 8.87
C LEU A 209 -0.93 14.79 7.79
N ALA A 210 0.04 13.91 7.94
CA ALA A 210 0.28 12.80 7.04
C ALA A 210 -0.92 11.84 7.00
N VAL A 211 -1.47 11.49 8.17
CA VAL A 211 -2.67 10.64 8.28
C VAL A 211 -3.88 11.32 7.64
N VAL A 212 -4.11 12.61 7.95
CA VAL A 212 -5.24 13.37 7.39
C VAL A 212 -5.13 13.48 5.87
N ALA A 213 -3.94 13.72 5.32
CA ALA A 213 -3.72 13.79 3.88
C ALA A 213 -4.06 12.47 3.18
N ASN A 214 -3.61 11.34 3.75
CA ASN A 214 -3.94 10.02 3.20
C ASN A 214 -5.45 9.72 3.28
N LEU A 215 -6.10 10.00 4.43
CA LEU A 215 -7.55 9.81 4.58
C LEU A 215 -8.35 10.71 3.63
N ALA A 216 -7.90 11.95 3.39
CA ALA A 216 -8.56 12.88 2.48
C ALA A 216 -8.52 12.38 1.03
N VAL A 217 -7.40 11.78 0.60
CA VAL A 217 -7.28 11.24 -0.76
C VAL A 217 -8.01 9.88 -0.88
N ASP A 218 -8.01 9.08 0.16
CA ASP A 218 -8.77 7.81 0.21
C ASP A 218 -10.30 8.04 0.16
N ALA A 219 -10.76 9.22 0.60
CA ALA A 219 -12.16 9.64 0.50
C ALA A 219 -12.57 10.14 -0.90
N LEU A 220 -11.62 10.31 -1.84
CA LEU A 220 -11.92 10.72 -3.21
C LEU A 220 -12.52 9.55 -4.01
N PRO A 221 -13.43 9.84 -4.95
CA PRO A 221 -14.00 8.80 -5.82
C PRO A 221 -12.92 8.05 -6.59
N THR A 222 -13.01 6.71 -6.65
CA THR A 222 -12.07 5.83 -7.37
C THR A 222 -11.90 6.20 -8.84
N ARG A 223 -12.89 6.84 -9.44
CA ARG A 223 -12.83 7.36 -10.81
C ARG A 223 -11.70 8.36 -11.04
N ILE A 224 -11.33 9.13 -10.00
CA ILE A 224 -10.29 10.17 -10.08
C ILE A 224 -8.94 9.60 -9.63
N THR A 225 -8.97 8.68 -8.69
CA THR A 225 -7.76 8.16 -8.04
C THR A 225 -7.14 6.95 -8.73
N SER A 226 -7.89 6.23 -9.60
CA SER A 226 -7.40 5.03 -10.26
C SER A 226 -7.45 5.12 -11.79
N LEU A 227 -6.30 4.89 -12.44
CA LEU A 227 -6.16 4.77 -13.89
C LEU A 227 -5.99 3.30 -14.26
N ASP A 228 -6.90 2.80 -15.09
CA ASP A 228 -6.87 1.44 -15.60
C ASP A 228 -5.93 1.36 -16.81
N CYS A 229 -4.79 0.72 -16.62
CA CYS A 229 -3.78 0.43 -17.64
C CYS A 229 -3.70 -1.07 -17.96
N SER A 230 -4.66 -1.88 -17.47
CA SER A 230 -4.72 -3.30 -17.74
C SER A 230 -4.94 -3.58 -19.22
N TYR A 231 -4.34 -4.67 -19.73
CA TYR A 231 -4.47 -5.07 -21.14
C TYR A 231 -5.92 -5.35 -21.53
N SER A 232 -6.65 -6.03 -20.70
CA SER A 232 -8.07 -6.39 -20.90
C SER A 232 -9.03 -5.29 -20.46
N LYS A 233 -8.55 -4.14 -19.96
CA LYS A 233 -9.37 -3.05 -19.40
C LYS A 233 -10.39 -3.56 -18.38
N LEU A 234 -9.99 -4.54 -17.58
CA LEU A 234 -10.83 -5.22 -16.57
C LEU A 234 -11.47 -4.25 -15.58
N TYR A 235 -10.81 -3.13 -15.34
CA TYR A 235 -11.29 -2.08 -14.44
C TYR A 235 -12.02 -0.95 -15.19
N SER A 236 -12.16 -1.03 -16.53
CA SER A 236 -12.86 -0.01 -17.29
C SER A 236 -14.32 -0.39 -17.54
N ILE A 237 -15.25 0.49 -17.18
CA ILE A 237 -16.66 0.27 -17.40
C ILE A 237 -17.01 0.63 -18.86
N THR A 238 -17.64 -0.30 -19.58
CA THR A 238 -18.06 -0.11 -20.97
C THR A 238 -19.07 1.05 -21.12
N LYS A 239 -19.14 1.64 -22.30
CA LYS A 239 -20.09 2.72 -22.57
C LYS A 239 -21.54 2.30 -22.34
N ASP A 240 -21.87 1.03 -22.61
CA ASP A 240 -23.23 0.51 -22.46
C ASP A 240 -23.58 0.29 -20.99
N THR A 241 -22.64 -0.22 -20.19
CA THR A 241 -22.80 -0.30 -18.73
C THR A 241 -22.99 1.09 -18.12
N LYS A 242 -22.22 2.10 -18.54
CA LYS A 242 -22.40 3.49 -18.08
C LYS A 242 -23.78 4.04 -18.42
N LYS A 243 -24.32 3.75 -19.63
CA LYS A 243 -25.67 4.17 -20.03
C LYS A 243 -26.73 3.48 -19.18
N THR A 244 -26.57 2.18 -18.93
CA THR A 244 -27.52 1.38 -18.14
C THR A 244 -27.55 1.84 -16.69
N MET A 245 -26.36 2.06 -16.07
CA MET A 245 -26.26 2.53 -14.68
C MET A 245 -26.85 3.93 -14.49
N LYS A 246 -26.63 4.85 -15.43
CA LYS A 246 -27.24 6.19 -15.40
C LYS A 246 -28.77 6.18 -15.57
N LYS A 247 -29.33 5.17 -16.23
CA LYS A 247 -30.78 5.00 -16.41
C LYS A 247 -31.45 4.24 -15.28
N LEU A 248 -30.68 3.73 -14.33
CA LEU A 248 -31.18 2.96 -13.21
C LEU A 248 -32.06 3.85 -12.31
N LYS A 249 -33.34 3.51 -12.19
CA LYS A 249 -34.33 4.23 -11.36
C LYS A 249 -34.68 3.49 -10.08
N SER A 250 -34.42 2.18 -10.02
CA SER A 250 -34.69 1.33 -8.84
C SER A 250 -33.44 1.18 -7.98
N ASN A 251 -33.65 1.07 -6.68
CA ASN A 251 -32.55 0.79 -5.77
C ASN A 251 -32.09 -0.67 -5.92
N VAL A 252 -30.80 -0.86 -6.08
CA VAL A 252 -30.18 -2.18 -6.18
C VAL A 252 -29.17 -2.34 -5.06
N THR A 253 -29.32 -3.41 -4.28
CA THR A 253 -28.35 -3.78 -3.25
C THR A 253 -27.55 -4.99 -3.73
N ILE A 254 -26.26 -4.87 -3.75
CA ILE A 254 -25.33 -5.96 -4.11
C ILE A 254 -24.70 -6.44 -2.81
N TYR A 255 -24.97 -7.68 -2.42
CA TYR A 255 -24.30 -8.33 -1.32
C TYR A 255 -23.13 -9.13 -1.84
N VAL A 256 -21.94 -8.89 -1.29
CA VAL A 256 -20.72 -9.64 -1.59
C VAL A 256 -20.50 -10.63 -0.46
N LEU A 257 -20.46 -11.92 -0.78
CA LEU A 257 -20.25 -12.98 0.21
C LEU A 257 -18.76 -13.14 0.50
N ALA A 258 -18.17 -12.16 1.19
CA ALA A 258 -16.77 -12.17 1.56
C ALA A 258 -16.56 -11.55 2.94
N ALA A 259 -15.58 -12.09 3.68
CA ALA A 259 -15.04 -11.38 4.84
C ALA A 259 -14.23 -10.17 4.34
N GLU A 260 -14.14 -9.10 5.13
CA GLU A 260 -13.49 -7.84 4.73
C GLU A 260 -12.05 -8.01 4.23
N LYS A 261 -11.39 -9.08 4.65
CA LYS A 261 -9.99 -9.41 4.30
C LYS A 261 -9.80 -10.44 3.20
N SER A 262 -10.87 -11.14 2.84
CA SER A 262 -10.86 -12.11 1.73
C SER A 262 -11.63 -11.61 0.52
N LYS A 263 -11.78 -10.28 0.42
CA LYS A 263 -12.38 -9.62 -0.73
C LYS A 263 -11.49 -9.82 -1.95
N ASP A 264 -12.11 -10.16 -3.06
CA ASP A 264 -11.43 -10.09 -4.35
C ASP A 264 -11.26 -8.62 -4.74
N ALA A 265 -10.00 -8.18 -4.92
CA ALA A 265 -9.67 -6.79 -5.20
C ALA A 265 -10.25 -6.29 -6.54
N GLN A 266 -10.42 -7.18 -7.51
CA GLN A 266 -10.98 -6.84 -8.82
C GLN A 266 -12.48 -6.60 -8.71
N ILE A 267 -13.19 -7.50 -8.03
CA ILE A 267 -14.64 -7.38 -7.78
C ILE A 267 -14.92 -6.12 -6.94
N ASP A 268 -14.14 -5.88 -5.89
CA ASP A 268 -14.28 -4.72 -5.01
C ASP A 268 -14.13 -3.41 -5.81
N SER A 269 -13.07 -3.29 -6.57
CA SER A 269 -12.80 -2.12 -7.43
C SER A 269 -13.90 -1.90 -8.50
N MET A 270 -14.42 -2.97 -9.09
CA MET A 270 -15.52 -2.89 -10.06
C MET A 270 -16.81 -2.40 -9.41
N LEU A 271 -17.15 -2.93 -8.23
CA LEU A 271 -18.37 -2.56 -7.50
C LEU A 271 -18.33 -1.13 -6.98
N GLU A 272 -17.18 -0.64 -6.53
CA GLU A 272 -17.00 0.76 -6.15
C GLU A 272 -17.25 1.69 -7.33
N ARG A 273 -16.75 1.35 -8.52
CA ARG A 273 -17.02 2.13 -9.74
C ARG A 273 -18.49 2.12 -10.13
N TYR A 274 -19.20 1.02 -9.90
CA TYR A 274 -20.66 0.96 -10.13
C TYR A 274 -21.40 1.88 -9.15
N LYS A 275 -21.00 1.91 -7.90
CA LYS A 275 -21.51 2.81 -6.87
C LYS A 275 -21.30 4.29 -7.23
N ASP A 276 -20.12 4.63 -7.77
CA ASP A 276 -19.80 5.99 -8.22
C ASP A 276 -20.63 6.43 -9.45
N LEU A 277 -21.12 5.49 -10.26
CA LEU A 277 -21.91 5.79 -11.46
C LEU A 277 -23.41 6.00 -11.17
N SER A 278 -23.93 5.43 -10.08
CA SER A 278 -25.34 5.54 -9.74
C SER A 278 -25.54 5.51 -8.22
N GLY A 279 -26.17 6.57 -7.69
CA GLY A 279 -26.56 6.66 -6.28
C GLY A 279 -27.64 5.63 -5.85
N HIS A 280 -28.19 4.87 -6.80
CA HIS A 280 -29.17 3.79 -6.55
C HIS A 280 -28.51 2.45 -6.25
N ILE A 281 -27.18 2.34 -6.36
CA ILE A 281 -26.43 1.10 -6.08
C ILE A 281 -25.86 1.17 -4.67
N ARG A 282 -26.15 0.12 -3.89
CA ARG A 282 -25.57 -0.08 -2.54
C ARG A 282 -24.83 -1.39 -2.51
N VAL A 283 -23.57 -1.37 -2.09
CA VAL A 283 -22.75 -2.57 -1.90
C VAL A 283 -22.66 -2.86 -0.41
N LYS A 284 -22.91 -4.10 -0.03
CA LYS A 284 -22.81 -4.59 1.36
C LYS A 284 -22.01 -5.90 1.39
N TYR A 285 -21.06 -5.99 2.29
CA TYR A 285 -20.30 -7.20 2.53
C TYR A 285 -20.94 -8.03 3.60
N VAL A 286 -21.07 -9.33 3.35
CA VAL A 286 -21.61 -10.30 4.29
C VAL A 286 -20.58 -11.40 4.47
N ASN A 287 -20.05 -11.51 5.69
CA ASN A 287 -19.08 -12.56 6.00
C ASN A 287 -19.79 -13.91 6.13
N PRO A 288 -19.48 -14.90 5.28
CA PRO A 288 -20.12 -16.22 5.32
C PRO A 288 -19.83 -16.98 6.63
N LYS A 289 -18.73 -16.67 7.32
CA LYS A 289 -18.41 -17.28 8.61
C LYS A 289 -19.28 -16.75 9.73
N SER A 290 -19.65 -15.46 9.69
CA SER A 290 -20.55 -14.86 10.70
C SER A 290 -22.02 -15.10 10.39
N LYS A 291 -22.38 -15.23 9.11
CA LYS A 291 -23.78 -15.47 8.66
C LYS A 291 -23.82 -16.58 7.61
N PRO A 292 -23.65 -17.85 8.03
CA PRO A 292 -23.49 -18.98 7.09
C PRO A 292 -24.73 -19.28 6.26
N TYR A 293 -25.91 -18.88 6.70
CA TYR A 293 -27.19 -19.15 6.03
C TYR A 293 -27.80 -17.94 5.34
N PHE A 294 -27.08 -16.83 5.21
CA PHE A 294 -27.60 -15.61 4.60
C PHE A 294 -28.07 -15.82 3.15
N TYR A 295 -27.42 -16.72 2.42
CA TYR A 295 -27.76 -17.03 1.02
C TYR A 295 -29.11 -17.71 0.85
N LYS A 296 -29.62 -18.40 1.90
CA LYS A 296 -30.88 -19.17 1.82
C LYS A 296 -32.10 -18.32 1.49
N ASP A 297 -32.05 -17.00 1.80
CA ASP A 297 -33.13 -16.08 1.45
C ASP A 297 -33.20 -15.81 -0.07
N TYR A 298 -32.15 -16.24 -0.85
CA TYR A 298 -32.00 -15.90 -2.26
C TYR A 298 -31.74 -17.11 -3.16
N THR A 299 -31.20 -18.20 -2.64
CA THR A 299 -30.91 -19.44 -3.35
C THR A 299 -30.80 -20.64 -2.43
N ASP A 300 -31.14 -21.83 -2.96
CA ASP A 300 -31.01 -23.09 -2.24
C ASP A 300 -29.57 -23.63 -2.23
N ASN A 301 -28.77 -23.28 -3.26
CA ASN A 301 -27.39 -23.71 -3.38
C ASN A 301 -26.46 -22.73 -2.66
N ALA A 302 -25.50 -23.23 -1.87
CA ALA A 302 -24.51 -22.43 -1.20
C ALA A 302 -23.53 -21.84 -2.20
N PRO A 303 -23.51 -20.50 -2.40
CA PRO A 303 -22.56 -19.86 -3.32
C PRO A 303 -21.14 -19.89 -2.75
N THR A 304 -20.16 -19.86 -3.64
CA THR A 304 -18.75 -19.78 -3.24
C THR A 304 -18.39 -18.43 -2.62
N SER A 305 -17.25 -18.36 -1.95
CA SER A 305 -16.75 -17.09 -1.40
C SER A 305 -16.50 -16.09 -2.54
N ASN A 306 -16.76 -14.81 -2.29
CA ASN A 306 -16.74 -13.71 -3.27
C ASN A 306 -17.86 -13.73 -4.33
N SER A 307 -18.87 -14.60 -4.19
CA SER A 307 -20.07 -14.56 -5.02
C SER A 307 -20.92 -13.32 -4.71
N LEU A 308 -21.69 -12.87 -5.69
CA LEU A 308 -22.53 -11.69 -5.60
C LEU A 308 -24.02 -12.07 -5.53
N ILE A 309 -24.76 -11.45 -4.62
CA ILE A 309 -26.22 -11.52 -4.58
C ILE A 309 -26.76 -10.13 -4.91
N VAL A 310 -27.31 -9.98 -6.09
CA VAL A 310 -27.88 -8.72 -6.59
C VAL A 310 -29.37 -8.69 -6.29
N VAL A 311 -29.81 -7.76 -5.47
CA VAL A 311 -31.22 -7.63 -5.03
C VAL A 311 -31.76 -6.28 -5.50
N SER A 312 -32.88 -6.32 -6.18
CA SER A 312 -33.70 -5.17 -6.58
C SER A 312 -35.10 -5.31 -5.99
N ASP A 313 -35.88 -4.27 -5.99
CA ASP A 313 -37.26 -4.25 -5.45
C ASP A 313 -38.16 -5.37 -6.00
N LYS A 314 -37.85 -5.89 -7.18
CA LYS A 314 -38.68 -6.88 -7.91
C LYS A 314 -38.03 -8.25 -8.10
N ARG A 315 -36.72 -8.36 -8.02
CA ARG A 315 -35.97 -9.59 -8.37
C ARG A 315 -34.66 -9.66 -7.60
N SER A 316 -34.23 -10.91 -7.34
CA SER A 316 -32.89 -11.22 -6.88
C SER A 316 -32.19 -12.13 -7.88
N LYS A 317 -30.87 -12.01 -8.03
CA LYS A 317 -30.03 -12.92 -8.81
C LYS A 317 -28.75 -13.18 -8.07
N VAL A 318 -28.39 -14.45 -7.95
CA VAL A 318 -27.09 -14.87 -7.44
C VAL A 318 -26.17 -15.07 -8.63
N ILE A 319 -24.94 -14.58 -8.52
CA ILE A 319 -23.86 -14.74 -9.49
C ILE A 319 -22.71 -15.40 -8.74
N ASP A 320 -22.42 -16.63 -9.07
CA ASP A 320 -21.32 -17.33 -8.43
C ASP A 320 -19.97 -16.74 -8.85
N TYR A 321 -18.95 -16.89 -8.00
CA TYR A 321 -17.60 -16.35 -8.26
C TYR A 321 -17.03 -16.88 -9.60
N TYR A 322 -17.28 -18.14 -9.90
CA TYR A 322 -16.81 -18.76 -11.16
C TYR A 322 -17.57 -18.27 -12.39
N ASP A 323 -18.78 -17.71 -12.24
CA ASP A 323 -19.53 -17.09 -13.34
C ASP A 323 -19.09 -15.65 -13.63
N ILE A 324 -18.33 -15.03 -12.72
CA ILE A 324 -17.81 -13.67 -12.89
C ILE A 324 -16.57 -13.66 -13.78
N TYR A 325 -15.74 -14.69 -13.67
CA TYR A 325 -14.52 -14.84 -14.44
C TYR A 325 -14.70 -15.89 -15.53
N ASP A 326 -14.56 -15.47 -16.78
CA ASP A 326 -14.51 -16.40 -17.93
C ASP A 326 -13.11 -17.02 -17.95
N TYR A 327 -12.96 -18.17 -17.29
CA TYR A 327 -11.77 -19.00 -17.37
C TYR A 327 -11.75 -19.70 -18.73
N GLN A 328 -11.38 -19.00 -19.80
CA GLN A 328 -11.00 -19.67 -21.03
C GLN A 328 -9.77 -20.53 -20.72
N SER A 329 -9.99 -21.81 -20.53
CA SER A 329 -8.92 -22.79 -20.47
C SER A 329 -8.29 -22.85 -21.86
N ASN A 330 -7.25 -22.06 -22.09
CA ASN A 330 -6.34 -22.29 -23.22
C ASN A 330 -5.56 -23.57 -22.91
N MET A 331 -6.24 -24.70 -23.07
CA MET A 331 -5.62 -25.99 -23.35
C MET A 331 -5.66 -26.15 -24.86
N ASP A 332 -4.64 -25.63 -25.53
CA ASP A 332 -4.16 -26.05 -26.84
C ASP A 332 -2.62 -26.05 -26.81
#